data_c7767da028d7f5fc413459259f3d237d
#
_entry.id   c7767da028d7f5fc413459259f3d237d
#
_cell.length_a   1.000
_cell.length_b   1.000
_cell.length_c   1.000
_cell.angle_alpha   90.00
_cell.angle_beta   90.00
_cell.angle_gamma   90.00
#
_symmetry.space_group_name_H-M   'P 1'
#
loop_
_entity.id
_entity.type
_entity.pdbx_description
1 polymer ?
#
loop_
_entity_poly.entity_id
_entity_poly.type
_entity_poly.pdbx_seq_one_letter_code
_entity_poly.pdbx_strand_id
1 'polypeptide(L)'
;MLSPRYWIFLFIVLAAIGFSMLKLSEEPEIITSPADPYSYRYMQLENGLKVLLVNTPDSDKASAAMSVNVGSMDDPAGRQGLAHFLEHMLFLGTEPFPEPDEYQQFIKQNGGSHNAFTSYAQTTYFFDIDNEQLPGALDRFAPFFISPAFNAEYVDREKNAVHAEYSSNLKEDGRRIFSAQKMAMNPEFGFSEFATGNLDTLSDRPDSKIRDELIHFYETHYSSDRMTLVIAGNYELDQLANWARGHFSTVPQRDVSFSRPDVPVFVPEQLPLDMNIEPVKEIRRLQFTFPLPEVESQYAYKPVSLLSNLIGHEGEGSILALLKQKGWAESLSAGRSLSTEHASTLAVTIGLTREGLVHVDDITRILMRYIELLKEQPLPEYLKEEQKLLNEMMFRYQEHGQLSDYVIRLSSNMLLFPEQDIIYGNYRAELPSNELMQRYLAGLSPENMLRTLVAPGVVTDTTDPWYDTNIRIRPSDYNNEREVEGLDTLHLPAANPFIPEDFSMSPDPATDTPEILISTTERQVWYYPEHDFQMPKSQA
;
A
#
# COMPACT_ATOMS: atom_id res chain seq x y z
N MET A 1 -0.77 46.81 -47.33
CA MET A 1 -0.74 45.37 -47.65
C MET A 1 0.48 44.77 -46.96
N LEU A 2 0.28 43.82 -46.03
CA LEU A 2 1.38 43.12 -45.36
C LEU A 2 2.13 42.26 -46.39
N SER A 3 3.45 42.18 -46.28
CA SER A 3 4.27 41.46 -47.25
C SER A 3 3.99 39.95 -47.23
N PRO A 4 4.17 39.21 -48.34
CA PRO A 4 3.96 37.75 -48.37
C PRO A 4 4.75 36.96 -47.28
N ARG A 5 5.87 37.54 -46.83
CA ARG A 5 6.71 36.97 -45.76
C ARG A 5 6.00 36.95 -44.39
N TYR A 6 5.12 37.92 -44.12
CA TYR A 6 4.31 37.94 -42.87
C TYR A 6 3.25 36.84 -42.85
N TRP A 7 2.63 36.53 -43.99
CA TRP A 7 1.65 35.45 -44.09
C TRP A 7 2.27 34.06 -43.95
N ILE A 8 3.48 33.88 -44.49
CA ILE A 8 4.24 32.62 -44.33
C ILE A 8 4.65 32.44 -42.87
N PHE A 9 5.11 33.49 -42.19
CA PHE A 9 5.48 33.43 -40.78
C PHE A 9 4.25 33.13 -39.88
N LEU A 10 3.13 33.78 -40.15
CA LEU A 10 1.88 33.54 -39.43
C LEU A 10 1.37 32.09 -39.62
N PHE A 11 1.49 31.55 -40.83
CA PHE A 11 1.10 30.17 -41.13
C PHE A 11 2.02 29.16 -40.44
N ILE A 12 3.33 29.43 -40.38
CA ILE A 12 4.28 28.56 -39.63
C ILE A 12 4.03 28.62 -38.15
N VAL A 13 3.73 29.78 -37.58
CA VAL A 13 3.38 29.92 -36.15
C VAL A 13 2.06 29.23 -35.83
N LEU A 14 1.02 29.38 -36.66
CA LEU A 14 -0.26 28.70 -36.50
C LEU A 14 -0.13 27.18 -36.70
N ALA A 15 0.70 26.74 -37.65
CA ALA A 15 0.99 25.32 -37.84
C ALA A 15 1.80 24.73 -36.66
N ALA A 16 2.76 25.49 -36.12
CA ALA A 16 3.51 25.09 -34.93
C ALA A 16 2.64 25.05 -33.68
N ILE A 17 1.72 26.00 -33.49
CA ILE A 17 0.72 26.00 -32.43
C ILE A 17 -0.26 24.85 -32.62
N GLY A 18 -0.75 24.60 -33.84
CA GLY A 18 -1.61 23.47 -34.18
C GLY A 18 -0.93 22.13 -33.95
N PHE A 19 0.35 22.00 -34.29
CA PHE A 19 1.16 20.79 -34.05
C PHE A 19 1.48 20.60 -32.56
N SER A 20 1.68 21.72 -31.83
CA SER A 20 1.83 21.67 -30.36
C SER A 20 0.53 21.30 -29.65
N MET A 21 -0.62 21.79 -30.14
CA MET A 21 -1.93 21.39 -29.62
C MET A 21 -2.30 19.93 -29.97
N LEU A 22 -1.89 19.45 -31.16
CA LEU A 22 -2.06 18.03 -31.53
C LEU A 22 -1.18 17.08 -30.71
N LYS A 23 0.00 17.51 -30.28
CA LYS A 23 0.85 16.75 -29.35
C LYS A 23 0.34 16.75 -27.88
N LEU A 24 -0.51 17.71 -27.53
CA LEU A 24 -1.13 17.83 -26.20
C LEU A 24 -2.37 16.93 -26.01
N SER A 25 -2.73 16.11 -27.00
CA SER A 25 -3.93 15.26 -26.97
C SER A 25 -3.67 13.76 -27.18
N GLU A 26 -2.43 13.30 -27.13
CA GLU A 26 -2.20 11.86 -27.03
C GLU A 26 -2.48 11.46 -25.58
N GLU A 27 -3.57 10.72 -25.36
CA GLU A 27 -3.86 10.07 -24.08
C GLU A 27 -2.64 9.18 -23.72
N PRO A 28 -2.14 9.22 -22.47
CA PRO A 28 -0.99 8.41 -22.09
C PRO A 28 -1.30 6.94 -22.28
N GLU A 29 -0.44 6.22 -22.98
CA GLU A 29 -0.55 4.78 -23.16
C GLU A 29 -0.24 4.09 -21.82
N ILE A 30 -1.23 3.37 -21.30
CA ILE A 30 -1.09 2.61 -20.05
C ILE A 30 -0.42 1.27 -20.36
N ILE A 31 0.65 0.95 -19.65
CA ILE A 31 1.37 -0.31 -19.79
C ILE A 31 0.53 -1.42 -19.16
N THR A 32 0.07 -2.36 -19.98
CA THR A 32 -0.73 -3.52 -19.58
C THR A 32 0.01 -4.82 -19.82
N SER A 33 -0.39 -5.89 -19.12
CA SER A 33 0.10 -7.24 -19.42
C SER A 33 -0.37 -7.69 -20.80
N PRO A 34 0.46 -8.42 -21.57
CA PRO A 34 0.01 -9.04 -22.83
C PRO A 34 -1.18 -10.01 -22.67
N ALA A 35 -1.41 -10.53 -21.47
CA ALA A 35 -2.50 -11.45 -21.16
C ALA A 35 -3.71 -10.75 -20.51
N ASP A 36 -3.67 -9.41 -20.39
CA ASP A 36 -4.75 -8.64 -19.77
C ASP A 36 -5.98 -8.56 -20.69
N PRO A 37 -7.14 -9.09 -20.29
CA PRO A 37 -8.36 -9.04 -21.10
C PRO A 37 -9.08 -7.70 -21.06
N TYR A 38 -8.67 -6.78 -20.19
CA TYR A 38 -9.35 -5.50 -19.97
C TYR A 38 -8.82 -4.41 -20.89
N SER A 39 -9.64 -3.41 -21.11
CA SER A 39 -9.26 -2.20 -21.84
C SER A 39 -9.32 -0.98 -20.91
N TYR A 40 -8.38 -0.07 -21.08
CA TYR A 40 -8.18 1.05 -20.16
C TYR A 40 -8.16 2.38 -20.90
N ARG A 41 -8.65 3.42 -20.22
CA ARG A 41 -8.48 4.81 -20.63
C ARG A 41 -8.24 5.70 -19.41
N TYR A 42 -7.11 6.39 -19.41
CA TYR A 42 -6.87 7.47 -18.46
C TYR A 42 -7.43 8.79 -19.02
N MET A 43 -8.00 9.61 -18.16
CA MET A 43 -8.41 10.96 -18.50
C MET A 43 -8.33 11.86 -17.27
N GLN A 44 -8.15 13.16 -17.48
CA GLN A 44 -8.27 14.16 -16.43
C GLN A 44 -9.46 15.07 -16.76
N LEU A 45 -10.34 15.29 -15.77
CA LEU A 45 -11.46 16.19 -15.90
C LEU A 45 -11.00 17.65 -15.78
N GLU A 46 -11.83 18.60 -16.23
CA GLU A 46 -11.52 20.03 -16.18
C GLU A 46 -11.28 20.55 -14.76
N ASN A 47 -11.88 19.92 -13.75
CA ASN A 47 -11.68 20.22 -12.34
C ASN A 47 -10.41 19.56 -11.74
N GLY A 48 -9.55 18.96 -12.56
CA GLY A 48 -8.30 18.34 -12.13
C GLY A 48 -8.43 16.89 -11.63
N LEU A 49 -9.64 16.34 -11.50
CA LEU A 49 -9.85 14.94 -11.07
C LEU A 49 -9.24 13.98 -12.10
N LYS A 50 -8.37 13.10 -11.64
CA LYS A 50 -7.78 12.02 -12.44
C LYS A 50 -8.73 10.82 -12.46
N VAL A 51 -9.01 10.29 -13.64
CA VAL A 51 -9.96 9.18 -13.83
C VAL A 51 -9.33 8.08 -14.66
N LEU A 52 -9.46 6.84 -14.20
CA LEU A 52 -9.14 5.64 -14.96
C LEU A 52 -10.43 4.87 -15.24
N LEU A 53 -10.69 4.60 -16.49
CA LEU A 53 -11.84 3.81 -16.96
C LEU A 53 -11.36 2.42 -17.35
N VAL A 54 -12.10 1.39 -16.93
CA VAL A 54 -11.77 -0.01 -17.17
C VAL A 54 -12.96 -0.71 -17.77
N ASN A 55 -12.83 -1.16 -19.02
CA ASN A 55 -13.81 -2.08 -19.61
C ASN A 55 -13.47 -3.52 -19.19
N THR A 56 -14.45 -4.22 -18.62
CA THR A 56 -14.34 -5.61 -18.15
C THR A 56 -15.39 -6.47 -18.86
N PRO A 57 -15.12 -6.96 -20.09
CA PRO A 57 -16.15 -7.44 -21.02
C PRO A 57 -16.97 -8.63 -20.51
N ASP A 58 -16.41 -9.46 -19.64
CA ASP A 58 -17.06 -10.68 -19.15
C ASP A 58 -17.51 -10.58 -17.68
N SER A 59 -17.52 -9.36 -17.12
CA SER A 59 -17.90 -9.16 -15.72
C SER A 59 -19.40 -8.93 -15.55
N ASP A 60 -20.04 -9.69 -14.68
CA ASP A 60 -21.40 -9.45 -14.21
C ASP A 60 -21.49 -8.29 -13.22
N LYS A 61 -20.36 -7.85 -12.68
CA LYS A 61 -20.25 -6.77 -11.71
C LYS A 61 -19.58 -5.55 -12.31
N ALA A 62 -20.00 -4.39 -11.80
CA ALA A 62 -19.29 -3.13 -11.95
C ALA A 62 -18.79 -2.65 -10.60
N SER A 63 -17.77 -1.80 -10.59
CA SER A 63 -17.17 -1.27 -9.36
C SER A 63 -16.62 0.13 -9.60
N ALA A 64 -16.60 0.95 -8.55
CA ALA A 64 -15.86 2.21 -8.58
C ALA A 64 -15.15 2.44 -7.24
N ALA A 65 -14.00 3.12 -7.32
CA ALA A 65 -13.25 3.55 -6.16
C ALA A 65 -12.77 4.99 -6.34
N MET A 66 -12.93 5.80 -5.28
CA MET A 66 -12.38 7.14 -5.16
C MET A 66 -11.36 7.15 -4.04
N SER A 67 -10.09 7.40 -4.35
CA SER A 67 -9.05 7.63 -3.36
C SER A 67 -8.76 9.11 -3.23
N VAL A 68 -8.75 9.60 -2.01
CA VAL A 68 -8.42 10.99 -1.64
C VAL A 68 -7.06 10.99 -0.96
N ASN A 69 -6.13 11.84 -1.42
CA ASN A 69 -4.79 11.97 -0.82
C ASN A 69 -4.85 12.74 0.51
N VAL A 70 -5.59 12.20 1.46
CA VAL A 70 -5.70 12.66 2.85
C VAL A 70 -6.00 11.47 3.75
N GLY A 71 -5.35 11.40 4.90
CA GLY A 71 -5.51 10.32 5.87
C GLY A 71 -5.26 10.77 7.29
N SER A 72 -5.02 9.85 8.20
CA SER A 72 -4.86 10.15 9.62
C SER A 72 -3.62 10.99 9.98
N MET A 73 -2.61 11.05 9.10
CA MET A 73 -1.46 11.97 9.27
C MET A 73 -1.83 13.44 9.09
N ASP A 74 -2.99 13.71 8.53
CA ASP A 74 -3.47 15.06 8.23
C ASP A 74 -4.47 15.54 9.27
N ASP A 75 -4.73 14.74 10.31
CA ASP A 75 -5.59 15.14 11.43
C ASP A 75 -5.03 16.39 12.13
N PRO A 76 -5.86 17.38 12.43
CA PRO A 76 -5.42 18.55 13.18
C PRO A 76 -4.94 18.16 14.58
N ALA A 77 -3.94 18.88 15.09
CA ALA A 77 -3.40 18.64 16.42
C ALA A 77 -4.51 18.55 17.50
N GLY A 78 -4.51 17.45 18.25
CA GLY A 78 -5.51 17.15 19.26
C GLY A 78 -6.88 16.71 18.72
N ARG A 79 -7.01 16.43 17.42
CA ARG A 79 -8.23 15.89 16.76
C ARG A 79 -7.97 14.55 16.08
N GLN A 80 -7.26 13.70 16.78
CA GLN A 80 -6.91 12.37 16.31
C GLN A 80 -8.17 11.56 15.95
N GLY A 81 -8.17 10.99 14.74
CA GLY A 81 -9.29 10.24 14.17
C GLY A 81 -10.33 11.08 13.44
N LEU A 82 -10.05 12.37 13.14
CA LEU A 82 -10.97 13.23 12.41
C LEU A 82 -11.13 12.76 10.96
N ALA A 83 -10.06 12.35 10.28
CA ALA A 83 -10.13 11.79 8.93
C ALA A 83 -10.97 10.51 8.88
N HIS A 84 -10.83 9.63 9.86
CA HIS A 84 -11.62 8.42 10.00
C HIS A 84 -13.10 8.74 10.34
N PHE A 85 -13.34 9.72 11.19
CA PHE A 85 -14.68 10.18 11.49
C PHE A 85 -15.36 10.82 10.25
N LEU A 86 -14.61 11.55 9.42
CA LEU A 86 -15.10 12.07 8.14
C LEU A 86 -15.51 10.93 7.19
N GLU A 87 -14.72 9.86 7.14
CA GLU A 87 -15.06 8.67 6.36
C GLU A 87 -16.46 8.15 6.72
N HIS A 88 -16.76 7.97 8.01
CA HIS A 88 -18.07 7.54 8.49
C HIS A 88 -19.19 8.51 8.10
N MET A 89 -18.95 9.81 8.25
CA MET A 89 -19.98 10.85 8.05
C MET A 89 -20.38 11.01 6.58
N LEU A 90 -19.53 10.68 5.62
CA LEU A 90 -19.86 10.79 4.19
C LEU A 90 -20.94 9.79 3.74
N PHE A 91 -21.10 8.67 4.45
CA PHE A 91 -22.16 7.69 4.16
C PHE A 91 -23.56 8.11 4.63
N LEU A 92 -23.68 9.21 5.38
CA LEU A 92 -24.90 9.57 6.11
C LEU A 92 -25.76 10.61 5.37
N GLY A 93 -25.83 10.47 4.07
CA GLY A 93 -26.66 11.29 3.20
C GLY A 93 -25.93 12.44 2.54
N THR A 94 -26.50 12.84 1.43
CA THR A 94 -26.02 13.94 0.58
C THR A 94 -27.19 14.87 0.27
N GLU A 95 -26.92 16.05 -0.29
CA GLU A 95 -27.99 16.97 -0.65
C GLU A 95 -29.07 16.37 -1.56
N PRO A 96 -28.73 15.64 -2.66
CA PRO A 96 -29.75 14.97 -3.49
C PRO A 96 -30.31 13.69 -2.87
N PHE A 97 -29.63 13.04 -1.94
CA PHE A 97 -30.05 11.80 -1.27
C PHE A 97 -29.90 11.96 0.25
N PRO A 98 -30.82 12.69 0.91
CA PRO A 98 -30.63 13.10 2.31
C PRO A 98 -30.83 11.98 3.33
N GLU A 99 -31.47 10.87 2.97
CA GLU A 99 -31.70 9.75 3.88
C GLU A 99 -30.39 8.99 4.14
N PRO A 100 -29.99 8.76 5.40
CA PRO A 100 -28.67 8.23 5.75
C PRO A 100 -28.41 6.81 5.24
N ASP A 101 -29.45 5.99 5.09
CA ASP A 101 -29.31 4.59 4.67
C ASP A 101 -29.58 4.37 3.17
N GLU A 102 -29.93 5.40 2.42
CA GLU A 102 -30.41 5.30 1.02
C GLU A 102 -29.32 4.71 0.11
N TYR A 103 -28.10 5.24 0.17
CA TYR A 103 -26.98 4.71 -0.59
C TYR A 103 -26.71 3.24 -0.28
N GLN A 104 -26.64 2.90 0.99
CA GLN A 104 -26.36 1.53 1.44
C GLN A 104 -27.45 0.55 1.01
N GLN A 105 -28.72 0.99 1.11
CA GLN A 105 -29.87 0.19 0.67
C GLN A 105 -29.84 -0.02 -0.84
N PHE A 106 -29.57 1.03 -1.63
CA PHE A 106 -29.46 0.93 -3.08
C PHE A 106 -28.39 -0.09 -3.50
N ILE A 107 -27.18 0.03 -2.96
CA ILE A 107 -26.08 -0.90 -3.28
C ILE A 107 -26.47 -2.35 -2.94
N LYS A 108 -26.96 -2.60 -1.72
CA LYS A 108 -27.35 -3.95 -1.27
C LYS A 108 -28.51 -4.56 -2.05
N GLN A 109 -29.54 -3.76 -2.38
CA GLN A 109 -30.70 -4.24 -3.13
C GLN A 109 -30.35 -4.61 -4.58
N ASN A 110 -29.27 -4.05 -5.11
CA ASN A 110 -28.78 -4.30 -6.45
C ASN A 110 -27.52 -5.19 -6.46
N GLY A 111 -27.45 -6.14 -5.51
CA GLY A 111 -26.44 -7.20 -5.49
C GLY A 111 -25.04 -6.75 -5.07
N GLY A 112 -24.85 -5.53 -4.61
CA GLY A 112 -23.55 -4.96 -4.33
C GLY A 112 -23.13 -4.92 -2.87
N SER A 113 -21.89 -4.50 -2.67
CA SER A 113 -21.29 -4.13 -1.40
C SER A 113 -20.60 -2.78 -1.50
N HIS A 114 -20.41 -2.12 -0.38
CA HIS A 114 -19.66 -0.88 -0.28
C HIS A 114 -18.83 -0.87 1.00
N ASN A 115 -17.75 -0.14 0.99
CA ASN A 115 -16.97 0.14 2.18
C ASN A 115 -16.08 1.36 1.93
N ALA A 116 -15.34 1.77 2.97
CA ALA A 116 -14.24 2.71 2.87
C ALA A 116 -13.15 2.32 3.87
N PHE A 117 -12.01 2.94 3.77
CA PHE A 117 -10.96 2.86 4.78
C PHE A 117 -10.13 4.14 4.79
N THR A 118 -9.68 4.52 5.96
CA THR A 118 -8.72 5.60 6.18
C THR A 118 -7.37 5.01 6.59
N SER A 119 -6.36 5.22 5.73
CA SER A 119 -4.97 4.93 6.04
C SER A 119 -4.27 6.19 6.58
N TYR A 120 -2.95 6.10 6.76
CA TYR A 120 -2.18 7.26 7.23
C TYR A 120 -2.10 8.41 6.20
N ALA A 121 -2.10 8.11 4.90
CA ALA A 121 -1.91 9.11 3.84
C ALA A 121 -3.08 9.22 2.85
N GLN A 122 -4.05 8.31 2.91
CA GLN A 122 -5.19 8.32 1.99
C GLN A 122 -6.46 7.77 2.66
N THR A 123 -7.61 8.24 2.15
CA THR A 123 -8.94 7.67 2.43
C THR A 123 -9.54 7.21 1.12
N THR A 124 -10.05 5.97 1.08
CA THR A 124 -10.61 5.38 -0.14
C THR A 124 -12.03 4.90 0.10
N TYR A 125 -12.95 5.33 -0.76
CA TYR A 125 -14.36 4.94 -0.80
C TYR A 125 -14.59 4.07 -2.01
N PHE A 126 -15.36 2.98 -1.89
CA PHE A 126 -15.58 2.06 -2.99
C PHE A 126 -16.90 1.29 -2.87
N PHE A 127 -17.34 0.79 -3.99
CA PHE A 127 -18.47 -0.13 -4.07
C PHE A 127 -18.28 -1.11 -5.23
N ASP A 128 -18.94 -2.25 -5.14
CA ASP A 128 -19.32 -3.12 -6.26
C ASP A 128 -20.84 -3.18 -6.37
N ILE A 129 -21.35 -3.52 -7.56
CA ILE A 129 -22.79 -3.60 -7.83
C ILE A 129 -23.02 -4.46 -9.07
N ASP A 130 -24.26 -4.95 -9.29
CA ASP A 130 -24.63 -5.56 -10.55
C ASP A 130 -24.43 -4.57 -11.70
N ASN A 131 -23.84 -5.05 -12.79
CA ASN A 131 -23.31 -4.18 -13.86
C ASN A 131 -24.33 -3.16 -14.37
N GLU A 132 -25.59 -3.58 -14.58
CA GLU A 132 -26.67 -2.71 -15.09
C GLU A 132 -27.03 -1.53 -14.15
N GLN A 133 -26.63 -1.62 -12.88
CA GLN A 133 -26.96 -0.62 -11.86
C GLN A 133 -25.84 0.40 -11.62
N LEU A 134 -24.73 0.28 -12.35
CA LEU A 134 -23.59 1.20 -12.22
C LEU A 134 -23.99 2.68 -12.35
N PRO A 135 -24.83 3.12 -13.32
CA PRO A 135 -25.22 4.53 -13.43
C PRO A 135 -25.92 5.05 -12.18
N GLY A 136 -26.85 4.26 -11.61
CA GLY A 136 -27.55 4.62 -10.38
C GLY A 136 -26.66 4.64 -9.14
N ALA A 137 -25.62 3.80 -9.10
CA ALA A 137 -24.62 3.83 -8.04
C ALA A 137 -23.70 5.06 -8.14
N LEU A 138 -23.25 5.42 -9.34
CA LEU A 138 -22.44 6.63 -9.58
C LEU A 138 -23.21 7.92 -9.24
N ASP A 139 -24.53 7.97 -9.54
CA ASP A 139 -25.41 9.09 -9.20
C ASP A 139 -25.47 9.36 -7.68
N ARG A 140 -25.35 8.31 -6.87
CA ARG A 140 -25.34 8.37 -5.41
C ARG A 140 -23.95 8.55 -4.81
N PHE A 141 -22.94 8.02 -5.47
CA PHE A 141 -21.55 8.04 -4.99
C PHE A 141 -20.88 9.41 -5.20
N ALA A 142 -21.07 10.03 -6.36
CA ALA A 142 -20.45 11.32 -6.67
C ALA A 142 -20.81 12.43 -5.67
N PRO A 143 -22.05 12.55 -5.17
CA PRO A 143 -22.42 13.57 -4.18
C PRO A 143 -21.67 13.52 -2.85
N PHE A 144 -21.03 12.40 -2.48
CA PHE A 144 -20.14 12.34 -1.32
C PHE A 144 -19.01 13.37 -1.40
N PHE A 145 -18.55 13.64 -2.60
CA PHE A 145 -17.43 14.53 -2.91
C PHE A 145 -17.88 15.92 -3.40
N ILE A 146 -19.21 16.15 -3.53
CA ILE A 146 -19.79 17.40 -4.04
C ILE A 146 -20.56 18.13 -2.94
N SER A 147 -21.52 17.44 -2.31
CA SER A 147 -22.50 18.04 -1.39
C SER A 147 -22.93 17.06 -0.29
N PRO A 148 -21.99 16.56 0.55
CA PRO A 148 -22.35 15.73 1.70
C PRO A 148 -23.20 16.54 2.70
N ALA A 149 -24.20 15.93 3.29
CA ALA A 149 -25.16 16.62 4.16
C ALA A 149 -24.58 17.00 5.53
N PHE A 150 -23.62 16.23 6.04
CA PHE A 150 -23.08 16.39 7.40
C PHE A 150 -24.16 16.67 8.45
N ASN A 151 -25.21 15.87 8.44
CA ASN A 151 -26.38 16.12 9.26
C ASN A 151 -26.06 16.07 10.75
N ALA A 152 -26.38 17.17 11.47
CA ALA A 152 -26.04 17.35 12.87
C ALA A 152 -26.64 16.28 13.80
N GLU A 153 -27.82 15.71 13.45
CA GLU A 153 -28.49 14.70 14.27
C GLU A 153 -27.76 13.34 14.29
N TYR A 154 -26.90 13.06 13.29
CA TYR A 154 -26.15 11.80 13.22
C TYR A 154 -24.74 11.89 13.81
N VAL A 155 -24.23 13.08 14.11
CA VAL A 155 -22.87 13.29 14.63
C VAL A 155 -22.61 12.47 15.90
N ASP A 156 -23.51 12.52 16.88
CA ASP A 156 -23.34 11.78 18.14
C ASP A 156 -23.47 10.28 17.94
N ARG A 157 -24.34 9.84 17.03
CA ARG A 157 -24.48 8.44 16.67
C ARG A 157 -23.16 7.90 16.10
N GLU A 158 -22.55 8.62 15.16
CA GLU A 158 -21.32 8.16 14.50
C GLU A 158 -20.09 8.30 15.39
N LYS A 159 -19.99 9.29 16.27
CA LYS A 159 -18.96 9.32 17.31
C LYS A 159 -19.01 8.06 18.19
N ASN A 160 -20.22 7.60 18.54
CA ASN A 160 -20.40 6.37 19.29
C ASN A 160 -20.05 5.13 18.47
N ALA A 161 -20.29 5.11 17.15
CA ALA A 161 -19.88 4.03 16.27
C ALA A 161 -18.36 3.91 16.19
N VAL A 162 -17.65 5.01 15.95
CA VAL A 162 -16.17 5.07 15.98
C VAL A 162 -15.62 4.63 17.34
N HIS A 163 -16.24 5.08 18.44
CA HIS A 163 -15.81 4.67 19.78
C HIS A 163 -16.07 3.18 20.05
N ALA A 164 -17.16 2.62 19.53
CA ALA A 164 -17.45 1.19 19.65
C ALA A 164 -16.44 0.35 18.85
N GLU A 165 -16.06 0.81 17.67
CA GLU A 165 -15.00 0.19 16.88
C GLU A 165 -13.65 0.20 17.62
N TYR A 166 -13.23 1.37 18.12
CA TYR A 166 -12.05 1.52 18.96
C TYR A 166 -12.10 0.56 20.16
N SER A 167 -13.22 0.55 20.89
CA SER A 167 -13.40 -0.25 22.11
C SER A 167 -13.34 -1.75 21.84
N SER A 168 -13.85 -2.21 20.68
CA SER A 168 -13.80 -3.62 20.29
C SER A 168 -12.37 -4.11 20.05
N ASN A 169 -11.46 -3.22 19.71
CA ASN A 169 -10.07 -3.49 19.39
C ASN A 169 -9.09 -3.35 20.56
N LEU A 170 -9.56 -2.93 21.76
CA LEU A 170 -8.70 -2.66 22.93
C LEU A 170 -7.87 -3.88 23.41
N LYS A 171 -8.32 -5.09 23.12
CA LYS A 171 -7.62 -6.34 23.49
C LYS A 171 -6.98 -7.06 22.30
N GLU A 172 -7.01 -6.44 21.12
CA GLU A 172 -6.46 -7.00 19.90
C GLU A 172 -4.96 -6.68 19.84
N ASP A 173 -4.10 -7.72 19.94
CA ASP A 173 -2.64 -7.53 20.06
C ASP A 173 -2.02 -6.83 18.85
N GLY A 174 -2.56 -6.99 17.65
CA GLY A 174 -2.09 -6.29 16.47
C GLY A 174 -2.21 -4.76 16.63
N ARG A 175 -3.39 -4.29 17.08
CA ARG A 175 -3.65 -2.87 17.34
C ARG A 175 -2.83 -2.34 18.51
N ARG A 176 -2.72 -3.12 19.58
CA ARG A 176 -1.94 -2.80 20.79
C ARG A 176 -0.46 -2.62 20.47
N ILE A 177 0.14 -3.58 19.77
CA ILE A 177 1.55 -3.54 19.38
C ILE A 177 1.81 -2.37 18.42
N PHE A 178 0.93 -2.17 17.44
CA PHE A 178 1.05 -1.07 16.47
C PHE A 178 0.97 0.30 17.14
N SER A 179 0.00 0.52 18.06
CA SER A 179 -0.11 1.76 18.82
C SER A 179 1.11 1.98 19.71
N ALA A 180 1.53 0.95 20.42
CA ALA A 180 2.71 1.00 21.28
C ALA A 180 3.98 1.39 20.51
N GLN A 181 4.21 0.82 19.32
CA GLN A 181 5.38 1.15 18.49
C GLN A 181 5.43 2.62 18.08
N LYS A 182 4.29 3.27 17.89
CA LYS A 182 4.21 4.70 17.59
C LYS A 182 4.76 5.58 18.74
N MET A 183 4.71 5.10 19.98
CA MET A 183 5.27 5.81 21.13
C MET A 183 6.80 6.00 21.08
N ALA A 184 7.50 5.19 20.27
CA ALA A 184 8.94 5.33 20.04
C ALA A 184 9.26 6.26 18.86
N MET A 185 8.27 6.68 18.07
CA MET A 185 8.46 7.56 16.92
C MET A 185 8.58 9.01 17.34
N ASN A 186 9.02 9.84 16.40
CA ASN A 186 9.02 11.28 16.57
C ASN A 186 7.57 11.80 16.75
N PRO A 187 7.23 12.47 17.85
CA PRO A 187 5.87 12.96 18.08
C PRO A 187 5.41 14.03 17.07
N GLU A 188 6.33 14.69 16.36
CA GLU A 188 6.00 15.61 15.27
C GLU A 188 5.69 14.91 13.94
N PHE A 189 5.97 13.62 13.86
CA PHE A 189 5.67 12.82 12.67
C PHE A 189 4.20 12.39 12.71
N GLY A 190 3.35 12.93 11.83
CA GLY A 190 1.90 12.72 11.86
C GLY A 190 1.43 11.26 11.97
N PHE A 191 2.23 10.31 11.45
CA PHE A 191 1.94 8.88 11.60
C PHE A 191 2.02 8.39 13.06
N SER A 192 2.76 9.08 13.94
CA SER A 192 2.85 8.73 15.37
C SER A 192 1.52 8.94 16.12
N GLU A 193 0.63 9.76 15.57
CA GLU A 193 -0.64 10.12 16.17
C GLU A 193 -1.62 8.93 16.20
N PHE A 194 -2.57 8.98 17.14
CA PHE A 194 -3.68 8.01 17.22
C PHE A 194 -4.65 8.21 16.06
N ALA A 195 -4.94 7.17 15.28
CA ALA A 195 -5.63 7.31 14.01
C ALA A 195 -7.13 6.94 14.05
N THR A 196 -7.56 6.13 15.03
CA THR A 196 -8.93 5.60 15.04
C THR A 196 -9.96 6.64 15.48
N GLY A 197 -9.61 7.47 16.45
CA GLY A 197 -10.57 8.34 17.11
C GLY A 197 -11.36 7.64 18.23
N ASN A 198 -11.86 8.41 19.17
CA ASN A 198 -12.74 7.96 20.24
C ASN A 198 -13.60 9.12 20.77
N LEU A 199 -14.44 8.89 21.79
CA LEU A 199 -15.30 9.95 22.35
C LEU A 199 -14.54 11.13 22.94
N ASP A 200 -13.30 10.93 23.39
CA ASP A 200 -12.48 12.03 23.96
C ASP A 200 -11.91 12.90 22.84
N THR A 201 -11.28 12.29 21.81
CA THR A 201 -10.66 13.04 20.69
C THR A 201 -11.69 13.71 19.78
N LEU A 202 -12.88 13.13 19.67
CA LEU A 202 -14.00 13.60 18.82
C LEU A 202 -15.08 14.37 19.61
N SER A 203 -14.79 14.77 20.85
CA SER A 203 -15.72 15.57 21.65
C SER A 203 -15.82 17.03 21.18
N ASP A 204 -16.97 17.66 21.42
CA ASP A 204 -17.08 19.11 21.31
C ASP A 204 -16.14 19.80 22.32
N ARG A 205 -15.56 20.92 21.91
CA ARG A 205 -14.74 21.80 22.77
C ARG A 205 -15.52 23.04 23.17
N PRO A 206 -15.07 23.79 24.20
CA PRO A 206 -15.76 25.02 24.61
C PRO A 206 -15.90 26.06 23.50
N ASP A 207 -14.96 26.10 22.58
CA ASP A 207 -14.80 27.10 21.51
C ASP A 207 -15.08 26.54 20.11
N SER A 208 -15.28 25.20 19.93
CA SER A 208 -15.52 24.59 18.64
C SER A 208 -16.39 23.33 18.72
N LYS A 209 -17.21 23.12 17.70
CA LYS A 209 -18.00 21.90 17.53
C LYS A 209 -17.28 20.95 16.59
N ILE A 210 -17.26 19.66 16.95
CA ILE A 210 -16.61 18.64 16.11
C ILE A 210 -17.15 18.60 14.69
N ARG A 211 -18.46 18.84 14.51
CA ARG A 211 -19.08 18.93 13.19
C ARG A 211 -18.51 20.08 12.35
N ASP A 212 -18.31 21.23 12.94
CA ASP A 212 -17.80 22.41 12.22
C ASP A 212 -16.31 22.18 11.84
N GLU A 213 -15.52 21.56 12.72
CA GLU A 213 -14.15 21.16 12.44
C GLU A 213 -14.08 20.09 11.35
N LEU A 214 -15.01 19.13 11.34
CA LEU A 214 -15.13 18.10 10.30
C LEU A 214 -15.46 18.71 8.94
N ILE A 215 -16.41 19.65 8.87
CA ILE A 215 -16.74 20.37 7.64
C ILE A 215 -15.53 21.16 7.15
N HIS A 216 -14.84 21.85 8.05
CA HIS A 216 -13.63 22.60 7.70
C HIS A 216 -12.53 21.67 7.18
N PHE A 217 -12.33 20.49 7.79
CA PHE A 217 -11.38 19.48 7.33
C PHE A 217 -11.74 18.98 5.92
N TYR A 218 -13.01 18.67 5.67
CA TYR A 218 -13.51 18.29 4.35
C TYR A 218 -13.25 19.41 3.33
N GLU A 219 -13.63 20.64 3.62
CA GLU A 219 -13.44 21.79 2.74
C GLU A 219 -11.97 22.11 2.46
N THR A 220 -11.07 21.80 3.39
CA THR A 220 -9.63 22.02 3.24
C THR A 220 -8.97 20.91 2.44
N HIS A 221 -9.36 19.65 2.64
CA HIS A 221 -8.60 18.51 2.14
C HIS A 221 -9.24 17.80 0.94
N TYR A 222 -10.58 17.81 0.81
CA TYR A 222 -11.28 17.11 -0.26
C TYR A 222 -11.39 18.00 -1.51
N SER A 223 -10.35 17.97 -2.31
CA SER A 223 -10.22 18.73 -3.58
C SER A 223 -10.04 17.75 -4.74
N SER A 224 -10.74 18.00 -5.85
CA SER A 224 -10.75 17.12 -7.02
C SER A 224 -9.35 16.84 -7.60
N ASP A 225 -8.42 17.78 -7.52
CA ASP A 225 -7.03 17.64 -7.96
C ASP A 225 -6.17 16.75 -7.04
N ARG A 226 -6.70 16.35 -5.88
CA ARG A 226 -6.10 15.39 -4.94
C ARG A 226 -6.81 14.06 -4.90
N MET A 227 -7.74 13.87 -5.81
CA MET A 227 -8.56 12.67 -5.90
C MET A 227 -8.25 11.89 -7.16
N THR A 228 -8.42 10.59 -7.05
CA THR A 228 -8.30 9.66 -8.17
C THR A 228 -9.51 8.73 -8.19
N LEU A 229 -10.16 8.64 -9.34
CA LEU A 229 -11.36 7.85 -9.55
C LEU A 229 -11.07 6.70 -10.51
N VAL A 230 -11.47 5.49 -10.15
CA VAL A 230 -11.52 4.35 -11.07
C VAL A 230 -12.97 3.91 -11.23
N ILE A 231 -13.42 3.71 -12.47
CA ILE A 231 -14.72 3.16 -12.80
C ILE A 231 -14.50 1.95 -13.70
N ALA A 232 -14.97 0.78 -13.27
CA ALA A 232 -14.85 -0.48 -13.99
C ALA A 232 -16.21 -1.13 -14.20
N GLY A 233 -16.40 -1.72 -15.38
CA GLY A 233 -17.62 -2.46 -15.72
C GLY A 233 -17.66 -2.90 -17.17
N ASN A 234 -18.63 -3.73 -17.52
CA ASN A 234 -18.82 -4.24 -18.87
C ASN A 234 -19.50 -3.19 -19.76
N TYR A 235 -18.80 -2.10 -20.04
CA TYR A 235 -19.26 -0.97 -20.85
C TYR A 235 -18.15 -0.42 -21.72
N GLU A 236 -18.51 0.09 -22.90
CA GLU A 236 -17.57 0.82 -23.75
C GLU A 236 -16.95 2.00 -23.00
N LEU A 237 -15.64 2.22 -23.21
CA LEU A 237 -14.90 3.28 -22.54
C LEU A 237 -15.48 4.68 -22.74
N ASP A 238 -16.09 4.95 -23.92
CA ASP A 238 -16.79 6.22 -24.19
C ASP A 238 -18.01 6.41 -23.28
N GLN A 239 -18.73 5.35 -22.99
CA GLN A 239 -19.89 5.38 -22.09
C GLN A 239 -19.46 5.66 -20.65
N LEU A 240 -18.41 4.95 -20.17
CA LEU A 240 -17.82 5.20 -18.85
C LEU A 240 -17.29 6.64 -18.76
N ALA A 241 -16.65 7.16 -19.81
CA ALA A 241 -16.17 8.53 -19.86
C ALA A 241 -17.29 9.57 -19.76
N ASN A 242 -18.42 9.31 -20.42
CA ASN A 242 -19.58 10.19 -20.32
C ASN A 242 -20.16 10.21 -18.91
N TRP A 243 -20.27 9.09 -18.24
CA TRP A 243 -20.69 9.02 -16.84
C TRP A 243 -19.69 9.71 -15.89
N ALA A 244 -18.39 9.48 -16.07
CA ALA A 244 -17.38 10.17 -15.28
C ALA A 244 -17.50 11.69 -15.39
N ARG A 245 -17.63 12.23 -16.61
CA ARG A 245 -17.86 13.66 -16.83
C ARG A 245 -19.19 14.13 -16.24
N GLY A 246 -20.27 13.37 -16.46
CA GLY A 246 -21.61 13.76 -16.02
C GLY A 246 -21.75 13.87 -14.51
N HIS A 247 -21.16 12.95 -13.77
CA HIS A 247 -21.31 12.89 -12.31
C HIS A 247 -20.20 13.62 -11.53
N PHE A 248 -18.94 13.67 -12.04
CA PHE A 248 -17.80 14.10 -11.25
C PHE A 248 -17.16 15.44 -11.68
N SER A 249 -17.60 16.07 -12.79
CA SER A 249 -17.04 17.36 -13.21
C SER A 249 -17.33 18.51 -12.26
N THR A 250 -18.33 18.36 -11.38
CA THR A 250 -18.72 19.36 -10.37
C THR A 250 -18.07 19.13 -9.01
N VAL A 251 -17.27 18.09 -8.84
CA VAL A 251 -16.46 17.93 -7.62
C VAL A 251 -15.57 19.16 -7.46
N PRO A 252 -15.62 19.86 -6.31
CA PRO A 252 -14.90 21.13 -6.14
C PRO A 252 -13.39 20.95 -6.24
N GLN A 253 -12.76 21.78 -7.09
CA GLN A 253 -11.33 22.04 -7.00
C GLN A 253 -11.12 23.21 -6.04
N ARG A 254 -10.33 22.99 -4.98
CA ARG A 254 -10.10 23.96 -3.92
C ARG A 254 -8.71 24.56 -4.05
N ASP A 255 -8.60 25.87 -3.94
CA ASP A 255 -7.33 26.58 -4.05
C ASP A 255 -6.61 26.57 -2.67
N VAL A 256 -6.25 25.37 -2.22
CA VAL A 256 -5.51 25.18 -0.95
C VAL A 256 -4.22 24.42 -1.25
N SER A 257 -3.08 25.06 -0.98
CA SER A 257 -1.78 24.37 -1.04
C SER A 257 -1.72 23.33 0.08
N PHE A 258 -1.32 22.13 -0.27
CA PHE A 258 -1.15 21.02 0.67
C PHE A 258 0.24 20.41 0.52
N SER A 259 0.93 20.24 1.61
CA SER A 259 2.16 19.45 1.69
C SER A 259 2.30 18.91 3.11
N ARG A 260 2.70 17.67 3.24
CA ARG A 260 3.06 17.13 4.55
C ARG A 260 4.46 17.58 4.94
N PRO A 261 4.70 17.88 6.23
CA PRO A 261 6.03 18.25 6.69
C PRO A 261 7.05 17.12 6.47
N ASP A 262 8.27 17.48 6.08
CA ASP A 262 9.40 16.54 6.05
C ASP A 262 9.95 16.36 7.48
N VAL A 263 9.38 15.41 8.20
CA VAL A 263 9.74 15.09 9.59
C VAL A 263 10.28 13.66 9.63
N PRO A 264 11.44 13.41 10.28
CA PRO A 264 11.98 12.05 10.40
C PRO A 264 11.08 11.17 11.26
N VAL A 265 10.97 9.88 10.89
CA VAL A 265 10.14 8.87 11.58
C VAL A 265 10.52 8.73 13.06
N PHE A 266 11.81 8.78 13.35
CA PHE A 266 12.36 8.79 14.71
C PHE A 266 13.19 10.05 14.89
N VAL A 267 13.31 10.54 16.12
CA VAL A 267 14.30 11.57 16.45
C VAL A 267 15.68 10.94 16.34
N PRO A 268 16.55 11.36 15.39
CA PRO A 268 17.80 10.65 15.09
C PRO A 268 18.73 10.49 16.29
N GLU A 269 18.78 11.49 17.17
CA GLU A 269 19.63 11.50 18.36
C GLU A 269 19.15 10.55 19.46
N GLN A 270 17.93 10.02 19.35
CA GLN A 270 17.38 9.05 20.31
C GLN A 270 17.66 7.59 19.93
N LEU A 271 17.99 7.32 18.65
CA LEU A 271 18.38 5.97 18.24
C LEU A 271 19.81 5.65 18.71
N PRO A 272 20.15 4.37 18.99
CA PRO A 272 19.25 3.20 18.95
C PRO A 272 18.37 3.08 20.20
N LEU A 273 17.17 2.49 20.02
CA LEU A 273 16.22 2.25 21.09
C LEU A 273 15.89 0.76 21.27
N ASP A 274 15.71 0.36 22.53
CA ASP A 274 15.08 -0.90 22.92
C ASP A 274 13.67 -0.64 23.43
N MET A 275 12.71 -1.43 22.94
CA MET A 275 11.32 -1.38 23.33
C MET A 275 10.83 -2.75 23.77
N ASN A 276 10.19 -2.83 24.94
CA ASN A 276 9.46 -4.01 25.40
C ASN A 276 7.96 -3.72 25.30
N ILE A 277 7.19 -4.72 24.84
CA ILE A 277 5.73 -4.67 24.77
C ILE A 277 5.18 -5.95 25.37
N GLU A 278 4.26 -5.82 26.34
CA GLU A 278 3.57 -6.96 26.93
C GLU A 278 2.26 -7.24 26.17
N PRO A 279 2.15 -8.37 25.45
CA PRO A 279 0.94 -8.75 24.72
C PRO A 279 -0.10 -9.40 25.65
N VAL A 280 -1.36 -9.46 25.19
CA VAL A 280 -2.43 -10.21 25.85
C VAL A 280 -2.30 -11.72 25.60
N LYS A 281 -1.95 -12.10 24.36
CA LYS A 281 -1.77 -13.49 23.94
C LYS A 281 -0.31 -13.96 24.14
N GLU A 282 -0.08 -15.25 24.02
CA GLU A 282 1.25 -15.87 24.01
C GLU A 282 2.02 -15.56 22.71
N ILE A 283 2.38 -14.30 22.52
CA ILE A 283 3.18 -13.84 21.38
C ILE A 283 4.64 -13.71 21.84
N ARG A 284 5.58 -14.23 21.04
CA ARG A 284 7.02 -14.04 21.22
C ARG A 284 7.61 -13.55 19.90
N ARG A 285 7.91 -12.26 19.85
CA ARG A 285 8.36 -11.61 18.63
C ARG A 285 9.51 -10.66 18.94
N LEU A 286 10.55 -10.74 18.13
CA LEU A 286 11.61 -9.72 18.08
C LEU A 286 11.50 -9.01 16.74
N GLN A 287 11.38 -7.69 16.78
CA GLN A 287 11.30 -6.86 15.58
C GLN A 287 12.39 -5.80 15.59
N PHE A 288 13.02 -5.63 14.44
CA PHE A 288 13.97 -4.55 14.18
C PHE A 288 13.34 -3.61 13.16
N THR A 289 13.30 -2.32 13.47
CA THR A 289 12.79 -1.29 12.56
C THR A 289 13.91 -0.30 12.27
N PHE A 290 14.22 -0.15 10.98
CA PHE A 290 15.26 0.76 10.50
C PHE A 290 14.60 1.90 9.72
N PRO A 291 14.77 3.17 10.13
CA PRO A 291 14.41 4.29 9.28
C PRO A 291 15.33 4.35 8.06
N LEU A 292 14.71 4.58 6.90
CA LEU A 292 15.37 4.63 5.60
C LEU A 292 14.93 5.89 4.84
N PRO A 293 15.67 6.32 3.82
CA PRO A 293 15.19 7.31 2.86
C PRO A 293 13.86 6.88 2.22
N GLU A 294 13.13 7.83 1.67
CA GLU A 294 11.92 7.55 0.91
C GLU A 294 12.18 6.56 -0.23
N VAL A 295 11.18 5.77 -0.58
CA VAL A 295 11.27 4.72 -1.62
C VAL A 295 10.27 4.91 -2.76
N GLU A 296 9.35 5.86 -2.63
CA GLU A 296 8.28 6.07 -3.60
C GLU A 296 8.84 6.54 -4.95
N SER A 297 9.83 7.45 -4.92
CA SER A 297 10.53 7.88 -6.14
C SER A 297 11.39 6.76 -6.77
N GLN A 298 11.70 5.70 -6.00
CA GLN A 298 12.52 4.56 -6.43
C GLN A 298 11.67 3.33 -6.78
N TYR A 299 10.36 3.50 -7.01
CA TYR A 299 9.43 2.39 -7.26
C TYR A 299 9.86 1.47 -8.41
N ALA A 300 10.56 2.01 -9.41
CA ALA A 300 11.05 1.23 -10.54
C ALA A 300 12.24 0.32 -10.19
N TYR A 301 13.04 0.67 -9.18
CA TYR A 301 14.26 -0.08 -8.80
C TYR A 301 14.06 -0.99 -7.58
N LYS A 302 13.04 -0.74 -6.77
CA LYS A 302 12.64 -1.54 -5.61
C LYS A 302 13.79 -1.93 -4.66
N PRO A 303 14.68 -1.00 -4.26
CA PRO A 303 15.87 -1.34 -3.48
C PRO A 303 15.51 -2.01 -2.14
N VAL A 304 14.47 -1.53 -1.45
CA VAL A 304 14.03 -2.10 -0.17
C VAL A 304 13.41 -3.48 -0.36
N SER A 305 12.70 -3.73 -1.47
CA SER A 305 12.14 -5.06 -1.76
C SER A 305 13.25 -6.10 -1.97
N LEU A 306 14.31 -5.73 -2.69
CA LEU A 306 15.47 -6.62 -2.87
C LEU A 306 16.17 -6.92 -1.53
N LEU A 307 16.41 -5.90 -0.69
CA LEU A 307 16.98 -6.10 0.65
C LEU A 307 16.08 -6.96 1.53
N SER A 308 14.76 -6.74 1.47
CA SER A 308 13.77 -7.54 2.21
C SER A 308 13.80 -9.01 1.80
N ASN A 309 13.92 -9.28 0.50
CA ASN A 309 14.03 -10.64 -0.03
C ASN A 309 15.30 -11.35 0.48
N LEU A 310 16.45 -10.65 0.47
CA LEU A 310 17.71 -11.21 0.93
C LEU A 310 17.73 -11.47 2.44
N ILE A 311 17.26 -10.52 3.24
CA ILE A 311 17.20 -10.64 4.71
C ILE A 311 16.14 -11.67 5.13
N GLY A 312 15.02 -11.71 4.41
CA GLY A 312 13.90 -12.64 4.64
C GLY A 312 14.09 -14.03 4.04
N HIS A 313 15.24 -14.30 3.40
CA HIS A 313 15.50 -15.60 2.78
C HIS A 313 15.49 -16.73 3.82
N GLU A 314 15.00 -17.92 3.43
CA GLU A 314 14.83 -19.04 4.35
C GLU A 314 15.79 -20.22 4.07
N GLY A 315 16.46 -20.23 2.91
CA GLY A 315 17.36 -21.30 2.50
C GLY A 315 18.67 -21.36 3.27
N GLU A 316 19.54 -22.26 2.87
CA GLU A 316 20.88 -22.44 3.44
C GLU A 316 21.65 -21.10 3.43
N GLY A 317 22.43 -20.84 4.48
CA GLY A 317 23.18 -19.59 4.65
C GLY A 317 22.36 -18.40 5.14
N SER A 318 21.01 -18.52 5.24
CA SER A 318 20.13 -17.44 5.70
C SER A 318 20.14 -17.28 7.22
N ILE A 319 19.67 -16.11 7.66
CA ILE A 319 19.44 -15.81 9.09
C ILE A 319 18.48 -16.85 9.69
N LEU A 320 17.34 -17.10 9.02
CA LEU A 320 16.32 -18.02 9.55
C LEU A 320 16.82 -19.45 9.65
N ALA A 321 17.61 -19.92 8.67
CA ALA A 321 18.18 -21.27 8.72
C ALA A 321 19.08 -21.46 9.95
N LEU A 322 19.97 -20.49 10.24
CA LEU A 322 20.84 -20.52 11.42
C LEU A 322 20.02 -20.45 12.72
N LEU A 323 19.01 -19.59 12.79
CA LEU A 323 18.16 -19.44 13.97
C LEU A 323 17.31 -20.71 14.23
N LYS A 324 16.81 -21.36 13.18
CA LYS A 324 16.09 -22.65 13.28
C LYS A 324 17.04 -23.76 13.76
N GLN A 325 18.26 -23.82 13.23
CA GLN A 325 19.29 -24.79 13.68
C GLN A 325 19.61 -24.64 15.17
N LYS A 326 19.63 -23.40 15.68
CA LYS A 326 19.83 -23.12 17.11
C LYS A 326 18.58 -23.32 17.97
N GLY A 327 17.41 -23.53 17.35
CA GLY A 327 16.14 -23.67 18.06
C GLY A 327 15.60 -22.35 18.62
N TRP A 328 16.06 -21.18 18.12
CA TRP A 328 15.71 -19.86 18.65
C TRP A 328 14.53 -19.18 17.96
N ALA A 329 14.28 -19.52 16.69
CA ALA A 329 13.19 -18.93 15.92
C ALA A 329 12.37 -19.96 15.15
N GLU A 330 11.09 -19.63 14.93
CA GLU A 330 10.13 -20.38 14.12
C GLU A 330 9.93 -19.77 12.74
N SER A 331 9.99 -18.43 12.65
CA SER A 331 9.75 -17.66 11.43
C SER A 331 10.60 -16.39 11.38
N LEU A 332 10.82 -15.89 10.19
CA LEU A 332 11.40 -14.57 9.93
C LEU A 332 10.70 -13.96 8.72
N SER A 333 10.37 -12.68 8.79
CA SER A 333 9.93 -11.90 7.66
C SER A 333 10.66 -10.55 7.63
N ALA A 334 10.93 -10.04 6.45
CA ALA A 334 11.49 -8.71 6.26
C ALA A 334 10.68 -7.96 5.20
N GLY A 335 10.43 -6.67 5.42
CA GLY A 335 9.64 -5.87 4.50
C GLY A 335 9.61 -4.39 4.86
N ARG A 336 9.16 -3.60 3.90
CA ARG A 336 8.83 -2.21 4.14
C ARG A 336 7.62 -2.14 5.08
N SER A 337 7.74 -1.46 6.21
CA SER A 337 6.66 -1.32 7.20
C SER A 337 5.96 0.04 7.17
N LEU A 338 6.62 1.06 6.65
CA LEU A 338 6.08 2.39 6.41
C LEU A 338 6.65 2.96 5.11
N SER A 339 5.85 3.73 4.38
CA SER A 339 6.29 4.55 3.25
C SER A 339 5.48 5.83 3.20
N THR A 340 6.16 6.95 3.14
CA THR A 340 5.61 8.27 2.91
C THR A 340 6.43 8.96 1.82
N GLU A 341 5.99 10.12 1.35
CA GLU A 341 6.73 10.91 0.36
C GLU A 341 8.14 11.35 0.81
N HIS A 342 8.43 11.33 2.13
CA HIS A 342 9.71 11.81 2.69
C HIS A 342 10.52 10.71 3.38
N ALA A 343 9.91 9.64 3.84
CA ALA A 343 10.57 8.63 4.64
C ALA A 343 10.01 7.23 4.41
N SER A 344 10.81 6.22 4.70
CA SER A 344 10.35 4.84 4.78
C SER A 344 10.98 4.10 5.96
N THR A 345 10.46 2.93 6.28
CA THR A 345 11.09 2.02 7.24
C THR A 345 11.13 0.59 6.71
N LEU A 346 12.20 -0.12 7.03
CA LEU A 346 12.30 -1.57 6.87
C LEU A 346 12.14 -2.22 8.22
N ALA A 347 11.25 -3.20 8.33
CA ALA A 347 11.09 -4.04 9.50
C ALA A 347 11.59 -5.47 9.22
N VAL A 348 12.34 -6.03 10.16
CA VAL A 348 12.68 -7.45 10.23
C VAL A 348 12.01 -8.03 11.46
N THR A 349 11.12 -8.98 11.27
CA THR A 349 10.29 -9.57 12.33
C THR A 349 10.61 -11.05 12.48
N ILE A 350 10.95 -11.47 13.68
CA ILE A 350 11.35 -12.83 14.02
C ILE A 350 10.38 -13.40 15.05
N GLY A 351 9.71 -14.50 14.70
CA GLY A 351 8.91 -15.29 15.63
C GLY A 351 9.83 -16.16 16.50
N LEU A 352 9.86 -15.89 17.81
CA LEU A 352 10.78 -16.54 18.74
C LEU A 352 10.19 -17.80 19.36
N THR A 353 11.04 -18.79 19.60
CA THR A 353 10.78 -19.87 20.55
C THR A 353 10.92 -19.37 21.99
N ARG A 354 10.60 -20.21 22.98
CA ARG A 354 10.89 -19.89 24.39
C ARG A 354 12.40 -19.75 24.63
N GLU A 355 13.20 -20.57 23.98
CA GLU A 355 14.67 -20.51 24.06
C GLU A 355 15.19 -19.22 23.40
N GLY A 356 14.62 -18.81 22.27
CA GLY A 356 14.99 -17.56 21.59
C GLY A 356 14.83 -16.30 22.44
N LEU A 357 13.93 -16.30 23.44
CA LEU A 357 13.76 -15.15 24.34
C LEU A 357 14.99 -14.82 25.18
N VAL A 358 15.83 -15.79 25.50
CA VAL A 358 17.05 -15.58 26.28
C VAL A 358 18.28 -15.26 25.39
N HIS A 359 18.09 -15.31 24.06
CA HIS A 359 19.12 -15.11 23.07
C HIS A 359 18.90 -13.86 22.18
N VAL A 360 18.13 -12.86 22.66
CA VAL A 360 17.78 -11.65 21.88
C VAL A 360 19.02 -10.94 21.33
N ASP A 361 20.09 -10.79 22.12
CA ASP A 361 21.32 -10.15 21.67
C ASP A 361 22.11 -11.00 20.67
N ASP A 362 22.11 -12.34 20.87
CA ASP A 362 22.75 -13.27 19.93
C ASP A 362 22.01 -13.25 18.57
N ILE A 363 20.69 -13.23 18.58
CA ILE A 363 19.84 -13.09 17.38
C ILE A 363 20.11 -11.74 16.70
N THR A 364 20.24 -10.66 17.47
CA THR A 364 20.59 -9.34 16.95
C THR A 364 21.96 -9.40 16.25
N ARG A 365 22.96 -10.05 16.85
CA ARG A 365 24.30 -10.20 16.26
C ARG A 365 24.28 -10.99 14.94
N ILE A 366 23.46 -12.04 14.87
CA ILE A 366 23.28 -12.83 13.64
C ILE A 366 22.69 -11.95 12.53
N LEU A 367 21.65 -11.17 12.82
CA LEU A 367 21.07 -10.22 11.87
C LEU A 367 22.11 -9.20 11.39
N MET A 368 22.83 -8.57 12.32
CA MET A 368 23.83 -7.55 11.98
C MET A 368 24.98 -8.14 11.15
N ARG A 369 25.43 -9.37 11.45
CA ARG A 369 26.45 -10.04 10.63
C ARG A 369 25.97 -10.28 9.19
N TYR A 370 24.70 -10.65 9.01
CA TYR A 370 24.16 -10.81 7.66
C TYR A 370 24.05 -9.47 6.92
N ILE A 371 23.68 -8.40 7.61
CA ILE A 371 23.68 -7.04 7.05
C ILE A 371 25.11 -6.60 6.70
N GLU A 372 26.11 -6.92 7.52
CA GLU A 372 27.52 -6.68 7.20
C GLU A 372 27.93 -7.39 5.90
N LEU A 373 27.53 -8.65 5.69
CA LEU A 373 27.78 -9.38 4.43
C LEU A 373 27.20 -8.66 3.21
N LEU A 374 25.99 -8.08 3.34
CA LEU A 374 25.38 -7.30 2.26
C LEU A 374 26.15 -6.01 1.94
N LYS A 375 26.93 -5.48 2.90
CA LYS A 375 27.74 -4.26 2.75
C LYS A 375 29.16 -4.52 2.27
N GLU A 376 29.72 -5.72 2.49
CA GLU A 376 31.11 -6.05 2.20
C GLU A 376 31.49 -5.94 0.72
N GLN A 377 30.53 -6.20 -0.18
CA GLN A 377 30.75 -6.14 -1.62
C GLN A 377 29.45 -5.80 -2.37
N PRO A 378 29.54 -5.35 -3.63
CA PRO A 378 28.37 -5.17 -4.46
C PRO A 378 27.54 -6.44 -4.55
N LEU A 379 26.20 -6.31 -4.51
CA LEU A 379 25.32 -7.47 -4.67
C LEU A 379 25.54 -8.13 -6.04
N PRO A 380 25.65 -9.46 -6.09
CA PRO A 380 25.75 -10.20 -7.33
C PRO A 380 24.62 -9.85 -8.30
N GLU A 381 24.93 -9.75 -9.59
CA GLU A 381 23.97 -9.32 -10.62
C GLU A 381 22.78 -10.27 -10.71
N TYR A 382 23.02 -11.60 -10.60
CA TYR A 382 21.96 -12.61 -10.68
C TYR A 382 20.84 -12.38 -9.65
N LEU A 383 21.13 -11.87 -8.46
CA LEU A 383 20.10 -11.58 -7.43
C LEU A 383 19.16 -10.43 -7.87
N LYS A 384 19.68 -9.46 -8.59
CA LYS A 384 18.90 -8.35 -9.13
C LYS A 384 18.08 -8.82 -10.34
N GLU A 385 18.68 -9.62 -11.21
CA GLU A 385 18.03 -10.20 -12.40
C GLU A 385 16.89 -11.13 -12.01
N GLU A 386 17.08 -12.00 -11.02
CA GLU A 386 16.02 -12.85 -10.47
C GLU A 386 14.83 -12.04 -9.96
N GLN A 387 15.08 -10.98 -9.19
CA GLN A 387 14.00 -10.12 -8.71
C GLN A 387 13.25 -9.44 -9.88
N LYS A 388 13.97 -9.02 -10.92
CA LYS A 388 13.38 -8.47 -12.13
C LYS A 388 12.51 -9.49 -12.84
N LEU A 389 13.02 -10.70 -13.10
CA LEU A 389 12.29 -11.79 -13.78
C LEU A 389 11.05 -12.21 -13.00
N LEU A 390 11.14 -12.30 -11.67
CA LEU A 390 9.98 -12.59 -10.83
C LEU A 390 8.89 -11.52 -10.92
N ASN A 391 9.25 -10.23 -10.92
CA ASN A 391 8.29 -9.15 -11.08
C ASN A 391 7.66 -9.15 -12.49
N GLU A 392 8.46 -9.43 -13.52
CA GLU A 392 7.98 -9.52 -14.89
C GLU A 392 6.99 -10.69 -15.06
N MET A 393 7.30 -11.84 -14.46
CA MET A 393 6.39 -13.00 -14.43
C MET A 393 5.08 -12.67 -13.70
N MET A 394 5.17 -12.04 -12.52
CA MET A 394 3.99 -11.61 -11.76
C MET A 394 3.13 -10.60 -12.53
N PHE A 395 3.75 -9.68 -13.28
CA PHE A 395 3.02 -8.75 -14.14
C PHE A 395 2.34 -9.47 -15.30
N ARG A 396 3.07 -10.34 -15.98
CA ARG A 396 2.56 -11.04 -17.17
C ARG A 396 1.36 -11.93 -16.86
N TYR A 397 1.37 -12.58 -15.71
CA TYR A 397 0.38 -13.57 -15.29
C TYR A 397 -0.44 -13.11 -14.07
N GLN A 398 -0.59 -11.78 -13.90
CA GLN A 398 -1.39 -11.24 -12.80
C GLN A 398 -2.86 -11.67 -12.92
N GLU A 399 -3.43 -12.09 -11.80
CA GLU A 399 -4.87 -12.27 -11.67
C GLU A 399 -5.48 -10.97 -11.11
N HIS A 400 -6.60 -10.52 -11.68
CA HIS A 400 -7.24 -9.27 -11.23
C HIS A 400 -7.96 -9.44 -9.88
N GLY A 401 -8.37 -10.67 -9.53
CA GLY A 401 -9.12 -10.97 -8.32
C GLY A 401 -10.53 -10.40 -8.34
N GLN A 402 -11.02 -9.98 -7.17
CA GLN A 402 -12.31 -9.29 -7.08
C GLN A 402 -12.22 -7.90 -7.73
N LEU A 403 -13.26 -7.52 -8.48
CA LEU A 403 -13.24 -6.24 -9.21
C LEU A 403 -13.13 -5.04 -8.26
N SER A 404 -13.75 -5.11 -7.07
CA SER A 404 -13.62 -4.10 -6.01
C SER A 404 -12.17 -3.91 -5.55
N ASP A 405 -11.45 -5.00 -5.28
CA ASP A 405 -10.03 -4.95 -4.86
C ASP A 405 -9.15 -4.37 -5.97
N TYR A 406 -9.51 -4.68 -7.22
CA TYR A 406 -8.79 -4.18 -8.39
C TYR A 406 -8.93 -2.66 -8.53
N VAL A 407 -10.16 -2.12 -8.48
CA VAL A 407 -10.37 -0.67 -8.59
C VAL A 407 -9.78 0.10 -7.40
N ILE A 408 -9.81 -0.45 -6.18
CA ILE A 408 -9.15 0.11 -4.99
C ILE A 408 -7.64 0.22 -5.23
N ARG A 409 -7.00 -0.87 -5.69
CA ARG A 409 -5.57 -0.88 -5.99
C ARG A 409 -5.21 0.14 -7.06
N LEU A 410 -5.98 0.22 -8.15
CA LEU A 410 -5.71 1.16 -9.23
C LEU A 410 -5.92 2.61 -8.79
N SER A 411 -6.97 2.93 -8.01
CA SER A 411 -7.18 4.28 -7.51
C SER A 411 -6.05 4.73 -6.56
N SER A 412 -5.56 3.83 -5.71
CA SER A 412 -4.39 4.10 -4.87
C SER A 412 -3.10 4.26 -5.70
N ASN A 413 -2.91 3.41 -6.72
CA ASN A 413 -1.76 3.50 -7.62
C ASN A 413 -1.69 4.84 -8.38
N MET A 414 -2.84 5.41 -8.75
CA MET A 414 -2.91 6.71 -9.41
C MET A 414 -2.42 7.88 -8.52
N LEU A 415 -2.36 7.71 -7.21
CA LEU A 415 -1.74 8.66 -6.28
C LEU A 415 -0.22 8.53 -6.25
N LEU A 416 0.32 7.34 -6.58
CA LEU A 416 1.73 6.99 -6.39
C LEU A 416 2.54 6.96 -7.69
N PHE A 417 1.91 6.57 -8.81
CA PHE A 417 2.60 6.31 -10.07
C PHE A 417 2.19 7.29 -11.16
N PRO A 418 3.07 7.57 -12.13
CA PRO A 418 2.69 8.27 -13.35
C PRO A 418 1.67 7.45 -14.15
N GLU A 419 0.93 8.11 -15.01
CA GLU A 419 -0.23 7.57 -15.73
C GLU A 419 0.08 6.26 -16.46
N GLN A 420 1.22 6.17 -17.13
CA GLN A 420 1.65 4.98 -17.87
C GLN A 420 1.90 3.76 -16.97
N ASP A 421 2.26 3.98 -15.72
CA ASP A 421 2.67 2.94 -14.77
C ASP A 421 1.57 2.59 -13.75
N ILE A 422 0.33 3.08 -13.89
CA ILE A 422 -0.76 2.83 -12.95
C ILE A 422 -0.97 1.32 -12.70
N ILE A 423 -0.87 0.50 -13.74
CA ILE A 423 -0.99 -0.96 -13.64
C ILE A 423 0.37 -1.61 -13.40
N TYR A 424 1.40 -1.14 -14.11
CA TYR A 424 2.72 -1.74 -14.14
C TYR A 424 3.61 -1.37 -12.94
N GLY A 425 3.42 -0.21 -12.31
CA GLY A 425 4.34 0.36 -11.31
C GLY A 425 4.65 -0.58 -10.14
N ASN A 426 3.67 -1.33 -9.67
CA ASN A 426 3.88 -2.33 -8.62
C ASN A 426 4.78 -3.51 -9.06
N TYR A 427 4.90 -3.75 -10.36
CA TYR A 427 5.69 -4.85 -10.94
C TYR A 427 6.96 -4.38 -11.61
N ARG A 428 7.06 -3.08 -11.95
CA ARG A 428 8.24 -2.52 -12.60
C ARG A 428 9.47 -2.77 -11.75
N ALA A 429 10.47 -3.47 -12.31
CA ALA A 429 11.71 -3.82 -11.63
C ALA A 429 12.89 -3.63 -12.57
N GLU A 430 13.52 -2.46 -12.48
CA GLU A 430 14.77 -2.15 -13.13
C GLU A 430 15.94 -2.52 -12.22
N LEU A 431 17.12 -2.80 -12.79
CA LEU A 431 18.29 -3.19 -12.00
C LEU A 431 18.81 -1.98 -11.20
N PRO A 432 18.80 -2.04 -9.85
CA PRO A 432 19.30 -0.95 -9.04
C PRO A 432 20.84 -0.85 -9.16
N SER A 433 21.34 0.38 -9.22
CA SER A 433 22.79 0.62 -9.15
C SER A 433 23.36 0.25 -7.78
N ASN A 434 24.66 -0.04 -7.73
CA ASN A 434 25.32 -0.31 -6.46
C ASN A 434 25.27 0.89 -5.51
N GLU A 435 25.35 2.11 -6.02
CA GLU A 435 25.23 3.35 -5.23
C GLU A 435 23.86 3.46 -4.58
N LEU A 436 22.79 3.16 -5.34
CA LEU A 436 21.44 3.14 -4.81
C LEU A 436 21.30 2.09 -3.70
N MET A 437 21.80 0.88 -3.92
CA MET A 437 21.77 -0.18 -2.89
C MET A 437 22.55 0.22 -1.63
N GLN A 438 23.76 0.80 -1.78
CA GLN A 438 24.54 1.26 -0.65
C GLN A 438 23.87 2.39 0.15
N ARG A 439 23.12 3.28 -0.52
CA ARG A 439 22.34 4.32 0.15
C ARG A 439 21.32 3.74 1.15
N TYR A 440 20.62 2.67 0.78
CA TYR A 440 19.64 2.01 1.67
C TYR A 440 20.33 1.09 2.68
N LEU A 441 21.37 0.37 2.29
CA LEU A 441 22.16 -0.46 3.21
C LEU A 441 22.81 0.35 4.34
N ALA A 442 23.20 1.60 4.08
CA ALA A 442 23.78 2.48 5.09
C ALA A 442 22.85 2.69 6.29
N GLY A 443 21.52 2.75 6.04
CA GLY A 443 20.53 2.88 7.10
C GLY A 443 20.35 1.63 7.99
N LEU A 444 20.83 0.47 7.55
CA LEU A 444 20.72 -0.78 8.31
C LEU A 444 21.94 -0.93 9.23
N SER A 445 21.89 -0.33 10.41
CA SER A 445 22.99 -0.41 11.38
C SER A 445 22.47 -0.50 12.82
N PRO A 446 23.28 -1.00 13.76
CA PRO A 446 22.92 -1.04 15.17
C PRO A 446 22.56 0.34 15.75
N GLU A 447 23.23 1.40 15.27
CA GLU A 447 23.04 2.78 15.75
C GLU A 447 21.72 3.40 15.21
N ASN A 448 21.15 2.82 14.16
CA ASN A 448 19.96 3.33 13.47
C ASN A 448 18.78 2.36 13.54
N MET A 449 18.54 1.78 14.73
CA MET A 449 17.45 0.81 14.88
C MET A 449 16.57 1.07 16.10
N LEU A 450 15.28 0.74 15.96
CA LEU A 450 14.38 0.42 17.06
C LEU A 450 14.30 -1.11 17.16
N ARG A 451 14.70 -1.68 18.28
CA ARG A 451 14.60 -3.11 18.59
C ARG A 451 13.42 -3.34 19.55
N THR A 452 12.37 -4.00 19.08
CA THR A 452 11.14 -4.24 19.84
C THR A 452 11.02 -5.72 20.22
N LEU A 453 10.97 -6.01 21.52
CA LEU A 453 10.66 -7.32 22.05
C LEU A 453 9.21 -7.38 22.54
N VAL A 454 8.39 -8.23 21.93
CA VAL A 454 7.02 -8.50 22.31
C VAL A 454 6.96 -9.89 22.93
N ALA A 455 6.76 -9.97 24.24
CA ALA A 455 6.63 -11.26 24.90
C ALA A 455 5.90 -11.14 26.27
N PRO A 456 5.24 -12.21 26.75
CA PRO A 456 4.69 -12.23 28.10
C PRO A 456 5.77 -12.06 29.16
N GLY A 457 5.47 -11.26 30.18
CA GLY A 457 6.35 -11.05 31.33
C GLY A 457 7.62 -10.24 31.06
N VAL A 458 7.71 -9.52 29.96
CA VAL A 458 8.78 -8.55 29.72
C VAL A 458 8.71 -7.40 30.71
N VAL A 459 9.83 -6.81 31.06
CA VAL A 459 9.86 -5.66 31.97
C VAL A 459 9.24 -4.45 31.28
N THR A 460 8.24 -3.87 31.92
CA THR A 460 7.54 -2.66 31.49
C THR A 460 7.50 -1.63 32.61
N ASP A 461 7.37 -0.34 32.31
CA ASP A 461 7.37 0.75 33.29
C ASP A 461 6.40 1.90 32.95
N THR A 462 5.73 1.83 31.81
CA THR A 462 4.70 2.77 31.38
C THR A 462 3.65 2.07 30.53
N THR A 463 2.63 2.81 30.12
CA THR A 463 1.50 2.31 29.29
C THR A 463 1.29 3.21 28.08
N ASP A 464 0.96 2.60 26.93
CA ASP A 464 0.38 3.30 25.79
C ASP A 464 -1.00 3.86 26.16
N PRO A 465 -1.24 5.18 25.99
CA PRO A 465 -2.47 5.82 26.49
C PRO A 465 -3.73 5.43 25.71
N TRP A 466 -3.57 4.84 24.51
CA TRP A 466 -4.71 4.54 23.64
C TRP A 466 -5.25 3.10 23.84
N TYR A 467 -4.38 2.12 23.90
CA TYR A 467 -4.78 0.70 24.05
C TYR A 467 -4.39 0.10 25.40
N ASP A 468 -3.95 0.91 26.35
CA ASP A 468 -3.54 0.45 27.69
C ASP A 468 -2.53 -0.70 27.65
N THR A 469 -1.57 -0.58 26.73
CA THR A 469 -0.52 -1.59 26.50
C THR A 469 0.68 -1.29 27.38
N ASN A 470 1.07 -2.24 28.21
CA ASN A 470 2.27 -2.12 29.03
C ASN A 470 3.52 -2.12 28.15
N ILE A 471 4.36 -1.10 28.28
CA ILE A 471 5.56 -0.91 27.47
C ILE A 471 6.74 -0.42 28.32
N ARG A 472 7.93 -0.51 27.73
CA ARG A 472 9.13 0.18 28.18
C ARG A 472 9.95 0.59 26.99
N ILE A 473 10.39 1.83 26.93
CA ILE A 473 11.29 2.38 25.90
C ILE A 473 12.54 2.91 26.60
N ARG A 474 13.72 2.55 26.10
CA ARG A 474 15.01 3.03 26.63
C ARG A 474 16.07 3.10 25.52
N PRO A 475 17.13 3.90 25.70
CA PRO A 475 18.33 3.77 24.85
C PRO A 475 18.82 2.32 24.86
N SER A 476 19.21 1.83 23.68
CA SER A 476 19.72 0.46 23.55
C SER A 476 21.15 0.38 24.11
N ASP A 477 21.41 -0.68 24.88
CA ASP A 477 22.73 -1.05 25.37
C ASP A 477 23.38 -2.19 24.56
N TYR A 478 22.80 -2.49 23.39
CA TYR A 478 23.28 -3.54 22.51
C TYR A 478 24.71 -3.29 22.06
N ASN A 479 25.56 -4.33 22.24
CA ASN A 479 26.95 -4.32 21.77
C ASN A 479 27.12 -5.32 20.61
N ASN A 480 27.51 -4.82 19.44
CA ASN A 480 27.69 -5.62 18.22
C ASN A 480 28.99 -6.50 18.23
N GLU A 481 29.86 -6.37 19.23
CA GLU A 481 31.11 -7.16 19.36
C GLU A 481 30.89 -8.58 19.89
N ARG A 482 29.63 -8.97 20.13
CA ARG A 482 29.29 -10.26 20.70
C ARG A 482 29.69 -11.41 19.78
N GLU A 483 30.40 -12.39 20.29
CA GLU A 483 30.70 -13.62 19.56
C GLU A 483 29.53 -14.58 19.63
N VAL A 484 29.09 -15.07 18.48
CA VAL A 484 28.04 -16.07 18.32
C VAL A 484 28.54 -17.18 17.40
N GLU A 485 28.38 -18.42 17.82
CA GLU A 485 28.78 -19.59 17.00
C GLU A 485 27.90 -19.68 15.72
N GLY A 486 28.52 -20.00 14.58
CA GLY A 486 27.85 -20.23 13.30
C GLY A 486 27.72 -18.97 12.45
N LEU A 487 28.28 -17.81 12.83
CA LEU A 487 28.28 -16.61 11.99
C LEU A 487 29.01 -16.81 10.65
N ASP A 488 29.96 -17.73 10.60
CA ASP A 488 30.72 -18.13 9.42
C ASP A 488 29.90 -18.98 8.42
N THR A 489 28.78 -19.52 8.83
CA THR A 489 27.86 -20.25 7.94
C THR A 489 26.91 -19.35 7.16
N LEU A 490 26.84 -18.06 7.51
CA LEU A 490 25.98 -17.09 6.82
C LEU A 490 26.59 -16.74 5.46
N HIS A 491 25.77 -16.83 4.41
CA HIS A 491 26.14 -16.44 3.05
C HIS A 491 24.92 -16.02 2.24
N LEU A 492 25.14 -15.34 1.11
CA LEU A 492 24.08 -14.98 0.19
C LEU A 492 23.48 -16.22 -0.48
N PRO A 493 22.18 -16.19 -0.85
CA PRO A 493 21.56 -17.30 -1.56
C PRO A 493 22.24 -17.55 -2.90
N ALA A 494 22.34 -18.83 -3.31
CA ALA A 494 22.77 -19.19 -4.64
C ALA A 494 21.69 -18.83 -5.69
N ALA A 495 22.09 -18.77 -6.96
CA ALA A 495 21.13 -18.53 -8.06
C ALA A 495 20.02 -19.59 -8.06
N ASN A 496 18.77 -19.13 -8.22
CA ASN A 496 17.60 -20.00 -8.24
C ASN A 496 17.38 -20.60 -9.63
N PRO A 497 17.65 -21.91 -9.83
CA PRO A 497 17.53 -22.54 -11.15
C PRO A 497 16.08 -22.71 -11.63
N PHE A 498 15.09 -22.38 -10.80
CA PHE A 498 13.67 -22.54 -11.12
C PHE A 498 13.02 -21.26 -11.66
N ILE A 499 13.75 -20.15 -11.73
CA ILE A 499 13.23 -18.93 -12.34
C ILE A 499 13.29 -19.07 -13.86
N PRO A 500 12.15 -19.02 -14.58
CA PRO A 500 12.14 -19.16 -16.01
C PRO A 500 12.72 -17.92 -16.72
N GLU A 501 13.57 -18.15 -17.71
CA GLU A 501 14.05 -17.12 -18.64
C GLU A 501 13.16 -17.02 -19.88
N ASP A 502 12.43 -18.10 -20.20
CA ASP A 502 11.50 -18.19 -21.32
C ASP A 502 10.07 -18.37 -20.81
N PHE A 503 9.21 -17.42 -21.14
CA PHE A 503 7.79 -17.42 -20.81
C PHE A 503 6.91 -17.97 -21.93
N SER A 504 7.50 -18.58 -22.97
CA SER A 504 6.73 -19.21 -24.02
C SER A 504 5.98 -20.43 -23.46
N MET A 505 4.71 -20.55 -23.84
CA MET A 505 3.91 -21.71 -23.48
C MET A 505 4.22 -22.87 -24.40
N SER A 506 4.08 -24.09 -23.88
CA SER A 506 4.15 -25.28 -24.70
C SER A 506 3.12 -25.20 -25.86
N PRO A 507 3.41 -25.70 -27.06
CA PRO A 507 2.43 -25.72 -28.13
C PRO A 507 1.19 -26.52 -27.71
N ASP A 508 0.07 -26.25 -28.38
CA ASP A 508 -1.18 -26.97 -28.16
C ASP A 508 -0.98 -28.48 -28.30
N PRO A 509 -1.63 -29.27 -27.46
CA PRO A 509 -1.51 -30.72 -27.53
C PRO A 509 -1.98 -31.23 -28.88
N ALA A 510 -1.24 -32.20 -29.41
CA ALA A 510 -1.63 -32.86 -30.65
C ALA A 510 -2.85 -33.78 -30.49
N THR A 511 -3.31 -34.02 -29.25
CA THR A 511 -4.42 -34.91 -28.90
C THR A 511 -5.21 -34.35 -27.71
N ASP A 512 -6.52 -34.61 -27.68
CA ASP A 512 -7.42 -34.28 -26.57
C ASP A 512 -7.28 -35.23 -25.35
N THR A 513 -6.20 -36.00 -25.29
CA THR A 513 -5.98 -36.96 -24.20
C THR A 513 -4.61 -36.78 -23.58
N PRO A 514 -4.50 -36.91 -22.24
CA PRO A 514 -3.23 -36.80 -21.53
C PRO A 514 -2.20 -37.82 -22.05
N GLU A 515 -0.95 -37.39 -22.17
CA GLU A 515 0.19 -38.24 -22.55
C GLU A 515 0.95 -38.70 -21.29
N ILE A 516 1.43 -39.94 -21.32
CA ILE A 516 2.26 -40.48 -20.24
C ILE A 516 3.70 -40.01 -20.45
N LEU A 517 4.18 -39.08 -19.62
CA LEU A 517 5.59 -38.66 -19.65
C LEU A 517 6.52 -39.64 -18.93
N ILE A 518 6.07 -40.21 -17.83
CA ILE A 518 6.84 -41.14 -17.00
C ILE A 518 5.93 -42.31 -16.64
N SER A 519 6.41 -43.53 -16.84
CA SER A 519 5.76 -44.73 -16.33
C SER A 519 6.81 -45.67 -15.75
N THR A 520 6.76 -45.85 -14.44
CA THR A 520 7.59 -46.79 -13.69
C THR A 520 6.69 -47.72 -12.86
N THR A 521 7.28 -48.69 -12.17
CA THR A 521 6.55 -49.55 -11.24
C THR A 521 6.01 -48.79 -10.01
N GLU A 522 6.55 -47.60 -9.71
CA GLU A 522 6.25 -46.84 -8.51
C GLU A 522 5.43 -45.57 -8.80
N ARG A 523 5.51 -45.03 -10.02
CA ARG A 523 4.80 -43.80 -10.40
C ARG A 523 4.47 -43.73 -11.86
N GLN A 524 3.35 -43.07 -12.19
CA GLN A 524 3.01 -42.61 -13.53
C GLN A 524 2.81 -41.09 -13.49
N VAL A 525 3.37 -40.37 -14.45
CA VAL A 525 3.17 -38.93 -14.64
C VAL A 525 2.48 -38.74 -15.99
N TRP A 526 1.32 -38.15 -15.94
CA TRP A 526 0.52 -37.80 -17.11
C TRP A 526 0.69 -36.30 -17.35
N TYR A 527 0.77 -35.93 -18.61
CA TYR A 527 0.88 -34.53 -19.04
C TYR A 527 -0.25 -34.23 -20.03
N TYR A 528 -0.95 -33.12 -19.76
CA TYR A 528 -1.98 -32.56 -20.62
C TYR A 528 -1.84 -31.06 -20.62
N PRO A 529 -1.29 -30.39 -21.67
CA PRO A 529 -1.24 -28.95 -21.77
C PRO A 529 -2.64 -28.42 -22.08
N GLU A 530 -3.13 -27.51 -21.28
CA GLU A 530 -4.36 -26.74 -21.47
C GLU A 530 -4.00 -25.28 -21.69
N HIS A 531 -4.54 -24.67 -22.74
CA HIS A 531 -4.19 -23.30 -23.15
C HIS A 531 -5.38 -22.34 -23.11
N ASP A 532 -6.56 -22.79 -22.67
CA ASP A 532 -7.79 -21.99 -22.65
C ASP A 532 -7.63 -20.67 -21.90
N PHE A 533 -6.78 -20.65 -20.86
CA PHE A 533 -6.55 -19.46 -20.04
C PHE A 533 -5.25 -18.72 -20.37
N GLN A 534 -4.45 -19.18 -21.30
CA GLN A 534 -3.13 -18.64 -21.67
C GLN A 534 -2.21 -18.33 -20.45
N MET A 535 -2.37 -19.09 -19.38
CA MET A 535 -1.64 -18.94 -18.13
C MET A 535 -0.94 -20.27 -17.78
N PRO A 536 0.34 -20.24 -17.37
CA PRO A 536 1.02 -21.44 -16.91
C PRO A 536 0.42 -21.86 -15.55
N LYS A 537 -0.36 -22.93 -15.57
CA LYS A 537 -0.86 -23.60 -14.36
C LYS A 537 -0.37 -25.05 -14.37
N SER A 538 0.08 -25.54 -13.22
CA SER A 538 0.35 -26.95 -13.01
C SER A 538 -0.46 -27.46 -11.83
N GLN A 539 -1.08 -28.63 -11.99
CA GLN A 539 -1.74 -29.35 -10.92
C GLN A 539 -1.10 -30.75 -10.84
N ALA A 540 -0.55 -31.07 -9.66
CA ALA A 540 0.10 -32.36 -9.39
C ALA A 540 -0.73 -33.22 -8.43
#